data_cb67766c5037ba62e1bd59dcb338750a
#
_entry.id   cb67766c5037ba62e1bd59dcb338750a
#
_cell.length_a   1.000
_cell.length_b   1.000
_cell.length_c   1.000
_cell.angle_alpha   90.00
_cell.angle_beta   90.00
_cell.angle_gamma   90.00
#
_symmetry.space_group_name_H-M   'P 1'
#
loop_
_entity.id
_entity.type
_entity.pdbx_description
1 polymer ?
#
loop_
_entity_poly.entity_id
_entity_poly.type
_entity_poly.pdbx_seq_one_letter_code
_entity_poly.pdbx_strand_id
1 'polypeptide(L)'
;MGFDLSSYATVEERLALFWGANPDGRIWTELVRMDDHACLFRTEVYRHRDDPLPTATGYAYEEKSDRGVNATSHVENCETSSTGRALANWIYQAGKRPSREEMGKVDLF
;
A
#
# COMPACT_ATOMS: atom_id res chain seq x y z
N MET A 1 22.18 7.46 -9.51
CA MET A 1 20.95 6.84 -9.21
C MET A 1 20.65 5.72 -10.16
N GLY A 2 20.35 4.65 -9.68
CA GLY A 2 20.35 3.47 -10.49
C GLY A 2 19.03 3.04 -11.10
N PHE A 3 17.92 3.65 -10.75
CA PHE A 3 16.66 3.14 -11.27
C PHE A 3 15.69 4.24 -11.62
N ASP A 4 14.76 3.87 -12.49
CA ASP A 4 13.73 4.78 -13.00
C ASP A 4 12.44 4.47 -12.24
N LEU A 5 12.02 5.38 -11.38
CA LEU A 5 10.84 5.18 -10.56
C LEU A 5 9.56 5.01 -11.38
N SER A 6 9.53 5.58 -12.58
CA SER A 6 8.34 5.46 -13.42
C SER A 6 8.11 4.03 -13.90
N SER A 7 9.13 3.16 -13.80
CA SER A 7 8.97 1.76 -14.19
C SER A 7 8.34 0.89 -13.09
N TYR A 8 8.09 1.46 -11.91
CA TYR A 8 7.50 0.72 -10.80
C TYR A 8 6.00 0.99 -10.70
N ALA A 9 5.28 -0.01 -10.21
CA ALA A 9 3.84 0.07 -10.13
C ALA A 9 3.38 1.16 -9.17
N THR A 10 2.33 1.86 -9.53
CA THR A 10 1.63 2.76 -8.62
C THR A 10 0.51 2.01 -7.94
N VAL A 11 -0.01 2.56 -6.84
CA VAL A 11 -1.14 1.95 -6.15
C VAL A 11 -2.37 1.93 -7.05
N GLU A 12 -2.59 2.99 -7.82
CA GLU A 12 -3.71 3.05 -8.75
C GLU A 12 -3.66 1.94 -9.80
N GLU A 13 -2.46 1.66 -10.32
CA GLU A 13 -2.30 0.56 -11.27
C GLU A 13 -2.64 -0.78 -10.63
N ARG A 14 -2.21 -0.99 -9.41
CA ARG A 14 -2.50 -2.22 -8.69
C ARG A 14 -3.97 -2.37 -8.39
N LEU A 15 -4.63 -1.28 -8.00
CA LEU A 15 -6.06 -1.28 -7.74
C LEU A 15 -6.86 -1.62 -8.99
N ALA A 16 -6.46 -1.06 -10.14
CA ALA A 16 -7.14 -1.34 -11.39
C ALA A 16 -7.05 -2.83 -11.73
N LEU A 17 -5.87 -3.42 -11.57
CA LEU A 17 -5.68 -4.84 -11.81
C LEU A 17 -6.50 -5.69 -10.86
N PHE A 18 -6.52 -5.31 -9.59
CA PHE A 18 -7.26 -6.06 -8.58
C PHE A 18 -8.76 -6.08 -8.88
N TRP A 19 -9.35 -4.90 -9.08
CA TRP A 19 -10.79 -4.82 -9.32
C TRP A 19 -11.19 -5.43 -10.65
N GLY A 20 -10.31 -5.35 -11.66
CA GLY A 20 -10.57 -5.98 -12.94
C GLY A 20 -10.63 -7.50 -12.84
N ALA A 21 -9.78 -8.09 -12.02
CA ALA A 21 -9.73 -9.53 -11.85
C ALA A 21 -10.68 -10.06 -10.77
N ASN A 22 -11.06 -9.22 -9.82
CA ASN A 22 -11.85 -9.64 -8.66
C ASN A 22 -13.01 -8.65 -8.43
N PRO A 23 -14.01 -8.64 -9.31
CA PRO A 23 -15.11 -7.69 -9.16
C PRO A 23 -15.93 -7.92 -7.88
N ASP A 24 -15.88 -9.13 -7.31
CA ASP A 24 -16.54 -9.43 -6.05
C ASP A 24 -15.59 -9.39 -4.87
N GLY A 25 -14.41 -8.82 -5.04
CA GLY A 25 -13.43 -8.72 -3.98
C GLY A 25 -13.78 -7.70 -2.92
N ARG A 26 -12.92 -7.62 -1.92
CA ARG A 26 -13.07 -6.66 -0.82
C ARG A 26 -11.69 -6.15 -0.42
N ILE A 27 -11.62 -4.87 -0.13
CA ILE A 27 -10.44 -4.25 0.48
C ILE A 27 -10.90 -3.62 1.78
N TRP A 28 -10.23 -3.98 2.87
CA TRP A 28 -10.53 -3.45 4.20
C TRP A 28 -9.30 -2.76 4.74
N THR A 29 -9.43 -1.49 5.08
CA THR A 29 -8.32 -0.72 5.61
C THR A 29 -8.64 -0.29 7.03
N GLU A 30 -7.69 -0.48 7.92
CA GLU A 30 -7.85 -0.22 9.33
C GLU A 30 -6.77 0.74 9.82
N LEU A 31 -7.17 1.76 10.54
CA LEU A 31 -6.23 2.61 11.28
C LEU A 31 -5.91 1.87 12.57
N VAL A 32 -4.70 1.31 12.63
CA VAL A 32 -4.29 0.49 13.78
C VAL A 32 -3.88 1.37 14.95
N ARG A 33 -3.17 2.46 14.64
CA ARG A 33 -2.63 3.33 15.70
C ARG A 33 -2.35 4.71 15.11
N MET A 34 -2.59 5.72 15.90
CA MET A 34 -2.25 7.08 15.53
C MET A 34 -1.98 7.91 16.79
N ASP A 35 -0.95 8.76 16.71
CA ASP A 35 -0.69 9.77 17.73
C ASP A 35 -0.42 11.09 17.02
N ASP A 36 0.13 12.07 17.75
CA ASP A 36 0.37 13.39 17.18
C ASP A 36 1.45 13.40 16.10
N HIS A 37 2.25 12.35 16.01
CA HIS A 37 3.42 12.33 15.15
C HIS A 37 3.36 11.29 14.04
N ALA A 38 2.62 10.21 14.22
CA ALA A 38 2.70 9.08 13.31
C ALA A 38 1.39 8.31 13.25
N CYS A 39 1.24 7.51 12.20
CA CYS A 39 0.11 6.60 12.08
C CYS A 39 0.55 5.28 11.48
N LEU A 40 -0.19 4.23 11.79
CA LEU A 40 0.03 2.88 11.31
C LEU A 40 -1.30 2.36 10.76
N PHE A 41 -1.29 2.00 9.49
CA PHE A 41 -2.46 1.42 8.82
C PHE A 41 -2.20 -0.01 8.44
N ARG A 42 -3.26 -0.80 8.41
CA ARG A 42 -3.24 -2.18 7.94
C ARG A 42 -4.33 -2.33 6.89
N THR A 43 -4.01 -2.98 5.79
CA THR A 43 -4.97 -3.27 4.74
C THR A 43 -5.06 -4.78 4.55
N GLU A 44 -6.28 -5.27 4.38
CA GLU A 44 -6.57 -6.65 4.03
C GLU A 44 -7.24 -6.66 2.67
N VAL A 45 -6.79 -7.52 1.79
CA VAL A 45 -7.42 -7.68 0.48
C VAL A 45 -7.95 -9.10 0.35
N TYR A 46 -9.15 -9.21 -0.20
CA TYR A 46 -9.88 -10.47 -0.30
C TYR A 46 -10.22 -10.71 -1.76
N ARG A 47 -9.97 -11.92 -2.22
CA ARG A 47 -10.38 -12.32 -3.57
C ARG A 47 -11.89 -12.23 -3.71
N HIS A 48 -12.61 -12.62 -2.68
CA HIS A 48 -14.08 -12.57 -2.64
C HIS A 48 -14.50 -12.00 -1.29
N ARG A 49 -15.52 -11.16 -1.32
CA ARG A 49 -15.98 -10.45 -0.11
C ARG A 49 -16.41 -11.36 1.02
N ASP A 50 -16.79 -12.61 0.69
CA ASP A 50 -17.23 -13.57 1.69
C ASP A 50 -16.12 -14.50 2.20
N ASP A 51 -14.91 -14.34 1.71
CA ASP A 51 -13.79 -15.15 2.19
C ASP A 51 -13.55 -14.86 3.67
N PRO A 52 -13.37 -15.90 4.51
CA PRO A 52 -13.17 -15.68 5.95
C PRO A 52 -11.80 -15.14 6.30
N LEU A 53 -10.81 -15.32 5.43
CA LEU A 53 -9.45 -14.86 5.68
C LEU A 53 -8.99 -14.03 4.49
N PRO A 54 -8.17 -13.00 4.74
CA PRO A 54 -7.65 -12.18 3.64
C PRO A 54 -6.70 -13.00 2.76
N THR A 55 -6.68 -12.68 1.49
CA THR A 55 -5.73 -13.26 0.55
C THR A 55 -4.33 -12.69 0.80
N ALA A 56 -4.26 -11.41 1.16
CA ALA A 56 -2.99 -10.75 1.48
C ALA A 56 -3.25 -9.56 2.40
N THR A 57 -2.21 -9.17 3.12
CA THR A 57 -2.27 -8.02 4.02
C THR A 57 -1.04 -7.14 3.79
N GLY A 58 -1.14 -5.89 4.19
CA GLY A 58 -0.02 -4.97 4.14
C GLY A 58 -0.14 -3.93 5.24
N TYR A 59 1.00 -3.50 5.76
CA TYR A 59 1.08 -2.44 6.76
C TYR A 59 1.85 -1.26 6.19
N ALA A 60 1.54 -0.08 6.68
CA ALA A 60 2.32 1.11 6.39
C ALA A 60 2.40 1.98 7.63
N TYR A 61 3.55 2.61 7.80
CA TYR A 61 3.80 3.52 8.89
C TYR A 61 4.31 4.83 8.29
N GLU A 62 3.71 5.95 8.70
CA GLU A 62 4.13 7.26 8.22
C GLU A 62 4.24 8.22 9.38
N GLU A 63 5.25 9.07 9.33
CA GLU A 63 5.43 10.13 10.31
C GLU A 63 5.05 11.47 9.71
N LYS A 64 4.42 12.31 10.50
CA LYS A 64 4.17 13.68 10.11
C LYS A 64 5.53 14.39 10.03
N SER A 65 5.72 15.18 8.99
CA SER A 65 6.97 15.89 8.79
C SER A 65 6.69 17.38 8.63
N ASP A 66 7.77 18.17 8.65
CA ASP A 66 7.65 19.63 8.53
C ASP A 66 7.40 20.06 7.10
N ARG A 67 7.62 19.19 6.12
CA ARG A 67 7.52 19.55 4.71
C ARG A 67 7.14 18.31 3.90
N GLY A 68 6.77 18.57 2.64
CA GLY A 68 6.38 17.50 1.73
C GLY A 68 4.96 17.06 2.00
N VAL A 69 4.56 15.93 1.40
CA VAL A 69 3.19 15.44 1.54
C VAL A 69 2.84 15.10 2.98
N ASN A 70 3.83 14.69 3.78
CA ASN A 70 3.58 14.29 5.16
C ASN A 70 3.42 15.48 6.11
N ALA A 71 3.53 16.70 5.63
CA ALA A 71 3.22 17.87 6.45
C ALA A 71 1.72 18.03 6.65
N THR A 72 0.91 17.65 5.64
CA THR A 72 -0.54 17.83 5.68
C THR A 72 -1.32 16.57 5.37
N SER A 73 -0.70 15.55 4.79
CA SER A 73 -1.43 14.40 4.27
C SER A 73 -0.79 13.07 4.66
N HIS A 74 -0.11 13.04 5.82
CA HIS A 74 0.58 11.79 6.20
C HIS A 74 -0.40 10.65 6.46
N VAL A 75 -1.61 10.94 6.93
CA VAL A 75 -2.61 9.91 7.19
C VAL A 75 -3.10 9.29 5.89
N GLU A 76 -3.50 10.13 4.94
CA GLU A 76 -3.98 9.64 3.65
C GLU A 76 -2.88 8.91 2.89
N ASN A 77 -1.67 9.42 2.97
CA ASN A 77 -0.52 8.79 2.32
C ASN A 77 -0.25 7.42 2.93
N CYS A 78 -0.35 7.31 4.24
CA CYS A 78 -0.16 6.05 4.95
C CYS A 78 -1.22 5.04 4.55
N GLU A 79 -2.48 5.46 4.49
CA GLU A 79 -3.57 4.58 4.08
C GLU A 79 -3.33 4.03 2.67
N THR A 80 -2.98 4.90 1.73
CA THR A 80 -2.70 4.51 0.35
C THR A 80 -1.53 3.53 0.29
N SER A 81 -0.48 3.80 1.05
CA SER A 81 0.70 2.94 1.08
C SER A 81 0.37 1.54 1.60
N SER A 82 -0.47 1.44 2.65
CA SER A 82 -0.83 0.14 3.18
C SER A 82 -1.62 -0.67 2.16
N THR A 83 -2.50 -0.03 1.41
CA THR A 83 -3.25 -0.67 0.33
C THR A 83 -2.31 -1.16 -0.76
N GLY A 84 -1.38 -0.33 -1.18
CA GLY A 84 -0.42 -0.70 -2.21
C GLY A 84 0.43 -1.89 -1.80
N ARG A 85 0.87 -1.95 -0.54
CA ARG A 85 1.66 -3.07 -0.05
C ARG A 85 0.85 -4.36 0.01
N ALA A 86 -0.40 -4.28 0.45
CA ALA A 86 -1.24 -5.47 0.51
C ALA A 86 -1.43 -6.07 -0.89
N LEU A 87 -1.70 -5.22 -1.88
CA LEU A 87 -1.88 -5.67 -3.25
C LEU A 87 -0.59 -6.25 -3.83
N ALA A 88 0.55 -5.63 -3.54
CA ALA A 88 1.84 -6.13 -4.00
C ALA A 88 2.20 -7.45 -3.34
N ASN A 89 1.80 -7.65 -2.08
CA ASN A 89 2.08 -8.89 -1.37
C ASN A 89 1.30 -10.07 -1.96
N TRP A 90 0.22 -9.79 -2.66
CA TRP A 90 -0.48 -10.81 -3.43
C TRP A 90 0.21 -10.91 -4.79
N ILE A 91 -0.38 -10.37 -5.84
CA ILE A 91 0.20 -10.45 -7.19
C ILE A 91 -0.03 -9.17 -7.99
N TYR A 92 -0.68 -8.17 -7.41
CA TYR A 92 -1.09 -6.98 -8.16
C TYR A 92 -0.03 -5.91 -8.11
N GLN A 93 1.07 -6.18 -8.77
CA GLN A 93 2.22 -5.29 -8.81
C GLN A 93 2.49 -4.78 -10.23
N ALA A 94 1.52 -4.96 -11.14
CA ALA A 94 1.64 -4.55 -12.55
C ALA A 94 2.90 -5.09 -13.20
N GLY A 95 3.31 -6.30 -12.80
CA GLY A 95 4.52 -6.92 -13.32
C GLY A 95 5.80 -6.27 -12.84
N LYS A 96 5.72 -5.35 -11.91
CA LYS A 96 6.86 -4.58 -11.41
C LYS A 96 6.94 -4.69 -9.91
N ARG A 97 8.10 -5.09 -9.43
CA ARG A 97 8.33 -5.22 -8.02
C ARG A 97 9.82 -5.01 -7.74
N PRO A 98 10.16 -4.32 -6.66
CA PRO A 98 9.28 -3.76 -5.64
C PRO A 98 8.61 -2.46 -6.09
N SER A 99 7.70 -1.94 -5.27
CA SER A 99 7.07 -0.66 -5.53
C SER A 99 8.07 0.48 -5.33
N ARG A 100 7.66 1.70 -5.70
CA ARG A 100 8.50 2.87 -5.48
C ARG A 100 8.85 3.06 -4.02
N GLU A 101 7.87 2.84 -3.15
CA GLU A 101 8.08 3.00 -1.71
C GLU A 101 9.08 2.00 -1.19
N GLU A 102 9.03 0.79 -1.71
CA GLU A 102 9.90 -0.28 -1.24
C GLU A 102 11.33 -0.14 -1.73
N MET A 103 11.52 0.47 -2.90
CA MET A 103 12.88 0.65 -3.42
C MET A 103 13.75 1.47 -2.50
N GLY A 104 13.17 2.44 -1.80
CA GLY A 104 13.92 3.22 -0.84
C GLY A 104 14.28 2.48 0.43
N LYS A 105 13.72 1.29 0.63
CA LYS A 105 13.90 0.49 1.85
C LYS A 105 14.67 -0.79 1.62
N VAL A 106 15.03 -1.09 0.39
CA VAL A 106 15.69 -2.36 0.06
C VAL A 106 16.93 -2.59 0.88
N ASP A 107 17.71 -1.55 1.10
CA ASP A 107 18.98 -1.69 1.82
C ASP A 107 18.82 -1.90 3.32
N LEU A 108 17.60 -1.84 3.84
CA LEU A 108 17.35 -2.08 5.26
C LEU A 108 17.23 -3.57 5.59
N PHE A 109 17.20 -4.38 4.59
CA PHE A 109 17.08 -5.84 4.73
C PHE A 109 18.28 -6.56 4.08
#